data_279bd83cf23c537e8a51fe2d568e6774
#
_entry.id   279bd83cf23c537e8a51fe2d568e6774
#
_cell.length_a   1.000
_cell.length_b   1.000
_cell.length_c   1.000
_cell.angle_alpha   90.00
_cell.angle_beta   90.00
_cell.angle_gamma   90.00
#
_symmetry.space_group_name_H-M   'P 1'
#
loop_
_entity.id
_entity.type
_entity.pdbx_description
1 polymer ?
#
loop_
_entity_poly.entity_id
_entity_poly.type
_entity_poly.pdbx_seq_one_letter_code
_entity_poly.pdbx_strand_id
1 'polypeptide(L)'
;LISKMEKSFNMIHIILYYRFNTIENVAKFSADHRRLCKRLGLLGRVYVAEEGINGTLAGEKESILAYKNHVCSLKGFEETEFKDDYSDEMPFVKLIVRIRPEIVALKSKIPIDLTQERGRHLSPKEWRIALERDDDMTLLDVRNNYESKIGHFQGALRPDVENFYEFKDWLDRQQIDKNKKVMMYCTGGIRCEKFSVLMEKKGFKDVYQLQGGILNYKKEEGGAHYVGKCFVFDDRLTVPIEENQQESLSRCEITHVPCDQYLNCANPDC
;
A
#
# COMPACT_ATOMS: atom_id res chain seq x y z
N LEU A 1 -2.79 -35.63 -1.14
CA LEU A 1 -1.83 -35.01 -2.08
C LEU A 1 -2.53 -34.49 -3.35
N ILE A 2 -3.47 -35.27 -3.94
CA ILE A 2 -4.22 -34.88 -5.15
C ILE A 2 -5.10 -33.64 -4.88
N SER A 3 -5.76 -33.51 -3.71
CA SER A 3 -6.62 -32.38 -3.38
C SER A 3 -5.87 -31.05 -3.17
N LYS A 4 -4.58 -31.09 -2.79
CA LYS A 4 -3.73 -29.86 -2.70
C LYS A 4 -3.22 -29.39 -4.06
N MET A 5 -3.05 -30.29 -5.01
CA MET A 5 -2.62 -29.93 -6.38
C MET A 5 -3.77 -29.33 -7.19
N GLU A 6 -5.02 -29.82 -7.05
CA GLU A 6 -6.19 -29.25 -7.75
C GLU A 6 -6.59 -27.86 -7.25
N LYS A 7 -6.40 -27.56 -5.94
CA LYS A 7 -6.61 -26.20 -5.40
C LYS A 7 -5.64 -25.16 -5.96
N SER A 8 -4.48 -25.55 -6.44
CA SER A 8 -3.49 -24.64 -7.03
C SER A 8 -3.89 -24.10 -8.41
N PHE A 9 -4.85 -24.71 -9.11
CA PHE A 9 -5.21 -24.34 -10.49
C PHE A 9 -6.27 -23.23 -10.59
N ASN A 10 -6.94 -22.84 -9.51
CA ASN A 10 -8.04 -21.86 -9.52
C ASN A 10 -7.86 -20.66 -8.59
N MET A 11 -6.66 -20.41 -8.07
CA MET A 11 -6.44 -19.22 -7.23
C MET A 11 -6.44 -17.94 -8.05
N ILE A 12 -7.24 -16.99 -7.64
CA ILE A 12 -7.22 -15.64 -8.21
C ILE A 12 -5.90 -14.96 -7.85
N HIS A 13 -5.19 -14.49 -8.86
CA HIS A 13 -3.95 -13.77 -8.70
C HIS A 13 -4.26 -12.29 -8.52
N ILE A 14 -3.74 -11.69 -7.46
CA ILE A 14 -3.91 -10.29 -7.10
C ILE A 14 -2.56 -9.61 -7.20
N ILE A 15 -2.54 -8.41 -7.77
CA ILE A 15 -1.35 -7.58 -7.80
C ILE A 15 -1.64 -6.19 -7.24
N LEU A 16 -0.73 -5.71 -6.39
CA LEU A 16 -0.66 -4.31 -5.98
C LEU A 16 0.61 -3.71 -6.57
N TYR A 17 0.50 -2.54 -7.19
CA TYR A 17 1.63 -1.88 -7.81
C TYR A 17 1.43 -0.38 -7.87
N TYR A 18 2.53 0.35 -8.00
CA TYR A 18 2.55 1.77 -8.36
C TYR A 18 3.84 2.08 -9.11
N ARG A 19 3.80 3.13 -9.92
CA ARG A 19 4.99 3.72 -10.55
C ARG A 19 4.79 5.21 -10.66
N PHE A 20 5.73 5.96 -10.14
CA PHE A 20 5.85 7.40 -10.40
C PHE A 20 6.63 7.58 -11.70
N ASN A 21 5.97 8.14 -12.68
CA ASN A 21 6.53 8.49 -13.99
C ASN A 21 5.60 9.48 -14.68
N THR A 22 6.14 10.48 -15.36
CA THR A 22 5.32 11.50 -16.04
C THR A 22 4.48 10.88 -17.16
N ILE A 23 3.17 11.12 -17.09
CA ILE A 23 2.20 10.71 -18.11
C ILE A 23 1.67 11.95 -18.83
N GLU A 24 2.16 12.24 -20.04
CA GLU A 24 1.80 13.44 -20.80
C GLU A 24 0.32 13.49 -21.19
N ASN A 25 -0.25 12.35 -21.59
CA ASN A 25 -1.66 12.26 -21.98
C ASN A 25 -2.42 11.28 -21.08
N VAL A 26 -2.77 11.77 -19.90
CA VAL A 26 -3.47 11.01 -18.85
C VAL A 26 -4.81 10.44 -19.36
N ALA A 27 -5.55 11.19 -20.18
CA ALA A 27 -6.85 10.75 -20.69
C ALA A 27 -6.70 9.55 -21.63
N LYS A 28 -5.76 9.62 -22.58
CA LYS A 28 -5.44 8.52 -23.50
C LYS A 28 -4.92 7.31 -22.73
N PHE A 29 -3.94 7.51 -21.85
CA PHE A 29 -3.35 6.44 -21.04
C PHE A 29 -4.42 5.71 -20.20
N SER A 30 -5.29 6.45 -19.52
CA SER A 30 -6.38 5.88 -18.70
C SER A 30 -7.38 5.08 -19.56
N ALA A 31 -7.73 5.59 -20.75
CA ALA A 31 -8.65 4.90 -21.67
C ALA A 31 -8.03 3.61 -22.22
N ASP A 32 -6.76 3.65 -22.65
CA ASP A 32 -6.01 2.49 -23.16
C ASP A 32 -5.88 1.43 -22.05
N HIS A 33 -5.54 1.86 -20.84
CA HIS A 33 -5.40 1.01 -19.66
C HIS A 33 -6.70 0.31 -19.31
N ARG A 34 -7.82 1.05 -19.31
CA ARG A 34 -9.17 0.47 -19.10
C ARG A 34 -9.51 -0.58 -20.15
N ARG A 35 -9.21 -0.32 -21.45
CA ARG A 35 -9.45 -1.29 -22.53
C ARG A 35 -8.62 -2.55 -22.34
N LEU A 36 -7.35 -2.40 -21.95
CA LEU A 36 -6.47 -3.53 -21.65
C LEU A 36 -7.05 -4.41 -20.53
N CYS A 37 -7.36 -3.80 -19.36
CA CYS A 37 -7.91 -4.53 -18.23
C CYS A 37 -9.21 -5.26 -18.58
N LYS A 38 -10.13 -4.60 -19.34
CA LYS A 38 -11.37 -5.24 -19.79
C LYS A 38 -11.11 -6.41 -20.72
N ARG A 39 -10.19 -6.29 -21.67
CA ARG A 39 -9.82 -7.37 -22.60
C ARG A 39 -9.22 -8.58 -21.88
N LEU A 40 -8.48 -8.34 -20.80
CA LEU A 40 -7.86 -9.38 -19.98
C LEU A 40 -8.80 -9.90 -18.87
N GLY A 41 -10.05 -9.41 -18.78
CA GLY A 41 -10.99 -9.85 -17.75
C GLY A 41 -10.60 -9.47 -16.33
N LEU A 42 -9.74 -8.44 -16.15
CA LEU A 42 -9.26 -8.02 -14.83
C LEU A 42 -10.29 -7.15 -14.12
N LEU A 43 -10.44 -7.37 -12.81
CA LEU A 43 -11.21 -6.53 -11.90
C LEU A 43 -10.27 -5.81 -10.93
N GLY A 44 -10.74 -4.72 -10.33
CA GLY A 44 -9.95 -3.95 -9.37
C GLY A 44 -10.02 -2.45 -9.55
N ARG A 45 -9.05 -1.75 -8.97
CA ARG A 45 -8.99 -0.29 -8.96
C ARG A 45 -7.64 0.20 -9.47
N VAL A 46 -7.66 1.13 -10.42
CA VAL A 46 -6.48 1.78 -10.97
C VAL A 46 -6.69 3.28 -10.96
N TYR A 47 -5.75 4.01 -10.40
CA TYR A 47 -5.69 5.47 -10.44
C TYR A 47 -4.55 5.91 -11.34
N VAL A 48 -4.84 6.86 -12.22
CA VAL A 48 -3.89 7.46 -13.16
C VAL A 48 -3.85 8.96 -12.90
N ALA A 49 -2.66 9.53 -12.84
CA ALA A 49 -2.42 10.96 -12.72
C ALA A 49 -1.25 11.36 -13.63
N GLU A 50 -0.96 12.64 -13.74
CA GLU A 50 0.23 13.12 -14.45
C GLU A 50 1.53 12.56 -13.84
N GLU A 51 1.53 12.32 -12.53
CA GLU A 51 2.68 11.79 -11.77
C GLU A 51 2.85 10.27 -11.86
N GLY A 52 1.91 9.52 -12.49
CA GLY A 52 2.05 8.06 -12.60
C GLY A 52 0.77 7.25 -12.51
N ILE A 53 0.94 6.00 -12.05
CA ILE A 53 -0.12 5.00 -11.91
C ILE A 53 -0.04 4.29 -10.56
N ASN A 54 -1.20 3.96 -10.01
CA ASN A 54 -1.36 3.16 -8.80
C ASN A 54 -2.54 2.21 -8.97
N GLY A 55 -2.38 0.94 -8.68
CA GLY A 55 -3.46 -0.03 -8.87
C GLY A 55 -3.36 -1.27 -7.99
N THR A 56 -4.55 -1.84 -7.76
CA THR A 56 -4.73 -3.22 -7.32
C THR A 56 -5.66 -3.90 -8.29
N LEU A 57 -5.21 -4.97 -8.92
CA LEU A 57 -5.97 -5.74 -9.90
C LEU A 57 -5.96 -7.23 -9.51
N ALA A 58 -7.02 -7.91 -9.88
CA ALA A 58 -7.16 -9.35 -9.68
C ALA A 58 -7.72 -10.01 -10.95
N GLY A 59 -7.31 -11.23 -11.18
CA GLY A 59 -7.75 -12.03 -12.32
C GLY A 59 -7.03 -13.37 -12.38
N GLU A 60 -7.20 -14.07 -13.49
CA GLU A 60 -6.48 -15.30 -13.75
C GLU A 60 -4.99 -15.04 -13.94
N LYS A 61 -4.16 -16.01 -13.60
CA LYS A 61 -2.70 -15.90 -13.61
C LYS A 61 -2.15 -15.42 -14.96
N GLU A 62 -2.64 -15.97 -16.05
CA GLU A 62 -2.22 -15.64 -17.42
C GLU A 62 -2.58 -14.20 -17.78
N SER A 63 -3.76 -13.74 -17.37
CA SER A 63 -4.23 -12.36 -17.56
C SER A 63 -3.37 -11.37 -16.77
N ILE A 64 -3.03 -11.69 -15.53
CA ILE A 64 -2.14 -10.87 -14.70
C ILE A 64 -0.73 -10.82 -15.30
N LEU A 65 -0.18 -11.93 -15.77
CA LEU A 65 1.14 -11.95 -16.42
C LEU A 65 1.15 -11.11 -17.70
N ALA A 66 0.11 -11.22 -18.54
CA ALA A 66 -0.02 -10.40 -19.74
C ALA A 66 -0.12 -8.90 -19.40
N TYR A 67 -0.82 -8.56 -18.31
CA TYR A 67 -0.90 -7.19 -17.82
C TYR A 67 0.46 -6.66 -17.35
N LYS A 68 1.19 -7.41 -16.51
CA LYS A 68 2.52 -7.04 -16.03
C LYS A 68 3.48 -6.79 -17.21
N ASN A 69 3.52 -7.71 -18.15
CA ASN A 69 4.37 -7.59 -19.34
C ASN A 69 4.03 -6.33 -20.16
N HIS A 70 2.73 -6.02 -20.31
CA HIS A 70 2.32 -4.81 -21.00
C HIS A 70 2.77 -3.55 -20.25
N VAL A 71 2.55 -3.47 -18.96
CA VAL A 71 2.97 -2.31 -18.16
C VAL A 71 4.49 -2.12 -18.24
N CYS A 72 5.27 -3.18 -18.05
CA CYS A 72 6.74 -3.12 -18.16
C CYS A 72 7.25 -2.84 -19.57
N SER A 73 6.44 -2.98 -20.63
CA SER A 73 6.80 -2.58 -21.98
C SER A 73 6.60 -1.09 -22.27
N LEU A 74 5.93 -0.35 -21.38
CA LEU A 74 5.70 1.07 -21.55
C LEU A 74 6.93 1.87 -21.10
N LYS A 75 7.30 2.90 -21.88
CA LYS A 75 8.44 3.78 -21.58
C LYS A 75 8.31 4.42 -20.20
N GLY A 76 9.31 4.21 -19.32
CA GLY A 76 9.38 4.70 -17.95
C GLY A 76 8.63 3.84 -16.93
N PHE A 77 8.02 2.72 -17.36
CA PHE A 77 7.33 1.76 -16.51
C PHE A 77 8.03 0.39 -16.44
N GLU A 78 9.21 0.25 -17.07
CA GLU A 78 9.97 -1.00 -17.20
C GLU A 78 10.28 -1.63 -15.85
N GLU A 79 10.59 -0.80 -14.85
CA GLU A 79 10.95 -1.22 -13.50
C GLU A 79 9.75 -1.14 -12.53
N THR A 80 8.52 -1.33 -13.02
CA THR A 80 7.35 -1.37 -12.14
C THR A 80 7.38 -2.63 -11.28
N GLU A 81 7.43 -2.44 -9.97
CA GLU A 81 7.38 -3.55 -9.00
C GLU A 81 5.93 -3.94 -8.70
N PHE A 82 5.65 -5.23 -8.85
CA PHE A 82 4.34 -5.81 -8.52
C PHE A 82 4.46 -6.65 -7.25
N LYS A 83 3.56 -6.39 -6.32
CA LYS A 83 3.39 -7.20 -5.12
C LYS A 83 2.28 -8.20 -5.37
N ASP A 84 2.65 -9.47 -5.42
CA ASP A 84 1.74 -10.58 -5.71
C ASP A 84 1.09 -11.09 -4.43
N ASP A 85 -0.21 -11.38 -4.52
CA ASP A 85 -1.00 -12.05 -3.51
C ASP A 85 -2.03 -12.96 -4.19
N TYR A 86 -2.68 -13.84 -3.44
CA TYR A 86 -3.59 -14.84 -3.97
C TYR A 86 -4.84 -14.96 -3.10
N SER A 87 -5.96 -15.34 -3.71
CA SER A 87 -7.22 -15.56 -3.03
C SER A 87 -7.99 -16.71 -3.70
N ASP A 88 -8.77 -17.45 -2.91
CA ASP A 88 -9.68 -18.47 -3.46
C ASP A 88 -10.88 -17.81 -4.18
N GLU A 89 -11.23 -16.59 -3.82
CA GLU A 89 -12.36 -15.82 -4.38
C GLU A 89 -11.91 -14.51 -4.98
N MET A 90 -12.67 -14.02 -5.98
CA MET A 90 -12.43 -12.72 -6.61
C MET A 90 -12.68 -11.58 -5.61
N PRO A 91 -11.65 -10.81 -5.22
CA PRO A 91 -11.77 -9.77 -4.20
C PRO A 91 -12.24 -8.42 -4.75
N PHE A 92 -12.86 -8.39 -5.91
CA PHE A 92 -13.42 -7.20 -6.54
C PHE A 92 -14.67 -7.52 -7.34
N VAL A 93 -15.71 -6.70 -7.18
CA VAL A 93 -16.96 -6.84 -7.95
C VAL A 93 -16.94 -6.09 -9.28
N LYS A 94 -16.02 -5.16 -9.49
CA LYS A 94 -15.94 -4.33 -10.70
C LYS A 94 -14.54 -3.80 -10.99
N LEU A 95 -14.34 -3.41 -12.25
CA LEU A 95 -13.15 -2.66 -12.68
C LEU A 95 -13.39 -1.16 -12.57
N ILE A 96 -12.55 -0.46 -11.85
CA ILE A 96 -12.51 1.00 -11.74
C ILE A 96 -11.17 1.50 -12.24
N VAL A 97 -11.16 2.28 -13.32
CA VAL A 97 -9.99 3.04 -13.77
C VAL A 97 -10.37 4.52 -13.75
N ARG A 98 -9.71 5.32 -12.91
CA ARG A 98 -10.05 6.74 -12.72
C ARG A 98 -8.82 7.63 -12.84
N ILE A 99 -9.01 8.78 -13.47
CA ILE A 99 -8.06 9.88 -13.42
C ILE A 99 -8.21 10.59 -12.09
N ARG A 100 -7.08 10.88 -11.45
CA ARG A 100 -7.00 11.60 -10.18
C ARG A 100 -5.95 12.72 -10.30
N PRO A 101 -6.02 13.78 -9.48
CA PRO A 101 -4.94 14.76 -9.42
C PRO A 101 -3.61 14.16 -8.95
N GLU A 102 -3.67 13.19 -8.04
CA GLU A 102 -2.53 12.45 -7.49
C GLU A 102 -2.87 10.96 -7.44
N ILE A 103 -1.87 10.09 -7.69
CA ILE A 103 -2.07 8.62 -7.56
C ILE A 103 -2.16 8.18 -6.10
N VAL A 104 -1.63 9.00 -5.18
CA VAL A 104 -1.83 8.93 -3.73
C VAL A 104 -1.90 10.37 -3.19
N ALA A 105 -3.03 10.75 -2.62
CA ALA A 105 -3.34 12.14 -2.33
C ALA A 105 -2.67 12.62 -1.03
N LEU A 106 -1.54 13.29 -1.11
CA LEU A 106 -0.91 14.02 0.00
C LEU A 106 -1.36 15.48 0.05
N LYS A 107 -1.74 16.05 -1.09
CA LYS A 107 -2.19 17.45 -1.22
C LYS A 107 -1.20 18.44 -0.58
N SER A 108 0.09 18.20 -0.76
CA SER A 108 1.14 19.05 -0.23
C SER A 108 1.22 20.37 -1.02
N LYS A 109 1.44 21.50 -0.30
CA LYS A 109 1.81 22.76 -0.92
C LYS A 109 3.29 22.82 -1.29
N ILE A 110 4.12 21.97 -0.67
CA ILE A 110 5.53 21.82 -1.01
C ILE A 110 5.58 20.90 -2.23
N PRO A 111 6.17 21.32 -3.36
CA PRO A 111 6.30 20.48 -4.54
C PRO A 111 7.11 19.23 -4.23
N ILE A 112 6.66 18.08 -4.73
CA ILE A 112 7.31 16.79 -4.63
C ILE A 112 7.36 16.17 -6.03
N ASP A 113 8.55 15.96 -6.55
CA ASP A 113 8.79 15.32 -7.85
C ASP A 113 9.50 13.98 -7.65
N LEU A 114 8.73 12.91 -7.57
CA LEU A 114 9.26 11.55 -7.37
C LEU A 114 9.94 10.95 -8.61
N THR A 115 10.03 11.68 -9.71
CA THR A 115 10.89 11.31 -10.83
C THR A 115 12.35 11.69 -10.57
N GLN A 116 12.60 12.69 -9.72
CA GLN A 116 13.91 13.23 -9.37
C GLN A 116 14.29 13.00 -7.90
N GLU A 117 13.32 12.93 -7.01
CA GLU A 117 13.49 12.86 -5.57
C GLU A 117 13.08 11.47 -5.07
N ARG A 118 13.89 10.87 -4.23
CA ARG A 118 13.60 9.54 -3.65
C ARG A 118 14.00 9.51 -2.19
N GLY A 119 13.10 9.03 -1.33
CA GLY A 119 13.43 8.72 0.05
C GLY A 119 14.34 7.48 0.15
N ARG A 120 15.07 7.37 1.26
CA ARG A 120 15.94 6.21 1.53
C ARG A 120 15.11 5.00 1.94
N HIS A 121 15.41 3.85 1.36
CA HIS A 121 14.73 2.59 1.66
C HIS A 121 15.57 1.71 2.57
N LEU A 122 14.89 0.97 3.44
CA LEU A 122 15.43 -0.21 4.11
C LEU A 122 14.74 -1.44 3.54
N SER A 123 15.52 -2.44 3.16
CA SER A 123 14.99 -3.76 2.82
C SER A 123 14.26 -4.36 4.04
N PRO A 124 13.33 -5.32 3.85
CA PRO A 124 12.68 -6.01 4.96
C PRO A 124 13.65 -6.55 6.00
N LYS A 125 14.77 -7.11 5.58
CA LYS A 125 15.82 -7.62 6.47
C LYS A 125 16.51 -6.51 7.28
N GLU A 126 16.90 -5.41 6.64
CA GLU A 126 17.50 -4.25 7.33
C GLU A 126 16.51 -3.61 8.29
N TRP A 127 15.23 -3.54 7.89
CA TRP A 127 14.13 -3.08 8.75
C TRP A 127 14.00 -3.92 10.02
N ARG A 128 13.96 -5.25 9.88
CA ARG A 128 13.92 -6.18 11.01
C ARG A 128 15.12 -6.00 11.95
N ILE A 129 16.32 -5.96 11.40
CA ILE A 129 17.54 -5.74 12.19
C ILE A 129 17.49 -4.41 12.96
N ALA A 130 16.97 -3.34 12.34
CA ALA A 130 16.83 -2.05 13.00
C ALA A 130 15.81 -2.11 14.17
N LEU A 131 14.70 -2.82 14.01
CA LEU A 131 13.71 -3.04 15.08
C LEU A 131 14.30 -3.87 16.25
N GLU A 132 15.11 -4.88 15.94
CA GLU A 132 15.73 -5.77 16.95
C GLU A 132 16.83 -5.06 17.76
N ARG A 133 17.47 -4.03 17.21
CA ARG A 133 18.50 -3.26 17.91
C ARG A 133 17.98 -2.27 18.93
N ASP A 134 16.68 -2.03 18.92
CA ASP A 134 16.05 -1.03 19.80
C ASP A 134 16.74 0.35 19.75
N ASP A 135 17.18 0.72 18.54
CA ASP A 135 17.82 2.00 18.29
C ASP A 135 16.87 3.15 18.69
N ASP A 136 17.43 4.25 19.20
CA ASP A 136 16.67 5.46 19.52
C ASP A 136 16.11 6.09 18.22
N MET A 137 14.92 5.63 17.80
CA MET A 137 14.28 6.00 16.55
C MET A 137 12.79 6.30 16.75
N THR A 138 12.21 7.03 15.80
CA THR A 138 10.76 7.15 15.65
C THR A 138 10.29 6.17 14.60
N LEU A 139 9.52 5.16 15.00
CA LEU A 139 8.83 4.25 14.08
C LEU A 139 7.45 4.83 13.78
N LEU A 140 7.15 5.15 12.51
CA LEU A 140 5.95 5.89 12.11
C LEU A 140 5.08 5.08 11.15
N ASP A 141 3.84 4.83 11.54
CA ASP A 141 2.81 4.27 10.67
C ASP A 141 2.17 5.40 9.83
N VAL A 142 2.38 5.39 8.51
CA VAL A 142 1.86 6.41 7.58
C VAL A 142 0.54 5.96 6.95
N ARG A 143 -0.20 5.09 7.65
CA ARG A 143 -1.53 4.63 7.24
C ARG A 143 -2.62 5.37 8.02
N ASN A 144 -3.82 5.35 7.45
CA ASN A 144 -4.99 5.88 8.13
C ASN A 144 -5.27 5.12 9.44
N ASN A 145 -5.91 5.76 10.39
CA ASN A 145 -6.15 5.22 11.72
C ASN A 145 -6.94 3.88 11.70
N TYR A 146 -7.92 3.74 10.80
CA TYR A 146 -8.67 2.49 10.65
C TYR A 146 -7.81 1.31 10.18
N GLU A 147 -6.72 1.55 9.42
CA GLU A 147 -5.78 0.52 9.01
C GLU A 147 -4.86 0.12 10.17
N SER A 148 -4.32 1.10 10.89
CA SER A 148 -3.38 0.87 12.00
C SER A 148 -4.04 0.26 13.25
N LYS A 149 -5.35 0.43 13.42
CA LYS A 149 -6.14 -0.23 14.47
C LYS A 149 -6.24 -1.74 14.27
N ILE A 150 -6.23 -2.21 13.01
CA ILE A 150 -6.31 -3.65 12.67
C ILE A 150 -4.99 -4.37 12.94
N GLY A 151 -3.87 -3.70 12.68
CA GLY A 151 -2.54 -4.23 12.94
C GLY A 151 -1.46 -3.22 12.58
N HIS A 152 -0.31 -3.33 13.25
CA HIS A 152 0.80 -2.38 13.14
C HIS A 152 2.09 -2.99 13.68
N PHE A 153 3.24 -2.40 13.36
CA PHE A 153 4.50 -2.76 14.03
C PHE A 153 4.48 -2.33 15.50
N GLN A 154 5.00 -3.17 16.37
CA GLN A 154 5.12 -2.89 17.80
C GLN A 154 5.92 -1.60 18.02
N GLY A 155 5.47 -0.76 18.95
CA GLY A 155 6.12 0.52 19.25
C GLY A 155 5.90 1.64 18.21
N ALA A 156 5.14 1.40 17.13
CA ALA A 156 4.89 2.43 16.13
C ALA A 156 4.04 3.59 16.66
N LEU A 157 4.49 4.81 16.37
CA LEU A 157 3.67 6.00 16.46
C LEU A 157 2.58 5.93 15.38
N ARG A 158 1.32 5.95 15.80
CA ARG A 158 0.14 5.82 14.95
C ARG A 158 -0.68 7.09 14.99
N PRO A 159 -0.50 8.00 14.03
CA PRO A 159 -1.30 9.21 13.93
C PRO A 159 -2.79 8.92 13.84
N ASP A 160 -3.60 9.63 14.62
CA ASP A 160 -5.06 9.54 14.53
C ASP A 160 -5.55 10.44 13.40
N VAL A 161 -5.39 9.95 12.17
CA VAL A 161 -5.82 10.61 10.93
C VAL A 161 -6.66 9.66 10.09
N GLU A 162 -7.70 10.16 9.48
CA GLU A 162 -8.61 9.36 8.65
C GLU A 162 -8.14 9.25 7.20
N ASN A 163 -7.38 10.26 6.75
CA ASN A 163 -6.93 10.35 5.37
C ASN A 163 -5.44 10.71 5.28
N PHE A 164 -4.77 10.17 4.26
CA PHE A 164 -3.35 10.42 4.05
C PHE A 164 -2.99 11.91 3.88
N TYR A 165 -3.84 12.73 3.29
CA TYR A 165 -3.57 14.16 3.14
C TYR A 165 -3.54 14.94 4.48
N GLU A 166 -4.03 14.38 5.56
CA GLU A 166 -3.99 14.99 6.90
C GLU A 166 -2.61 14.86 7.57
N PHE A 167 -1.79 13.90 7.11
CA PHE A 167 -0.45 13.67 7.66
C PHE A 167 0.46 14.89 7.61
N LYS A 168 0.35 15.74 6.56
CA LYS A 168 1.15 16.96 6.48
C LYS A 168 0.83 17.93 7.61
N ASP A 169 -0.46 18.09 7.94
CA ASP A 169 -0.93 18.98 8.98
C ASP A 169 -0.70 18.37 10.37
N TRP A 170 -0.80 17.04 10.48
CA TRP A 170 -0.41 16.31 11.68
C TRP A 170 1.08 16.51 11.98
N LEU A 171 1.95 16.31 10.99
CA LEU A 171 3.40 16.47 11.14
C LEU A 171 3.78 17.88 11.62
N ASP A 172 3.10 18.91 11.14
CA ASP A 172 3.35 20.30 11.52
C ASP A 172 3.00 20.60 12.98
N ARG A 173 2.12 19.79 13.58
CA ARG A 173 1.73 19.91 15.00
C ARG A 173 2.58 19.04 15.93
N GLN A 174 3.44 18.16 15.40
CA GLN A 174 4.26 17.28 16.22
C GLN A 174 5.61 17.91 16.56
N GLN A 175 6.11 17.55 17.75
CA GLN A 175 7.47 17.87 18.20
C GLN A 175 8.40 16.67 18.02
N ILE A 176 8.49 16.15 16.79
CA ILE A 176 9.42 15.06 16.47
C ILE A 176 10.81 15.66 16.25
N ASP A 177 11.82 15.15 16.95
CA ASP A 177 13.19 15.60 16.75
C ASP A 177 13.65 15.29 15.31
N LYS A 178 13.99 16.34 14.57
CA LYS A 178 14.38 16.27 13.16
C LYS A 178 15.78 15.65 12.95
N ASN A 179 16.57 15.55 14.00
CA ASN A 179 17.88 14.91 13.97
C ASN A 179 17.83 13.41 14.31
N LYS A 180 16.70 12.96 14.87
CA LYS A 180 16.48 11.56 15.22
C LYS A 180 16.12 10.75 13.97
N LYS A 181 16.57 9.49 13.95
CA LYS A 181 16.20 8.54 12.90
C LYS A 181 14.69 8.33 12.88
N VAL A 182 14.09 8.44 11.70
CA VAL A 182 12.68 8.14 11.46
C VAL A 182 12.60 6.96 10.49
N MET A 183 11.90 5.92 10.90
CA MET A 183 11.56 4.78 10.04
C MET A 183 10.05 4.78 9.82
N MET A 184 9.61 4.80 8.57
CA MET A 184 8.18 4.86 8.24
C MET A 184 7.75 3.72 7.34
N TYR A 185 6.48 3.34 7.45
CA TYR A 185 5.91 2.29 6.63
C TYR A 185 4.44 2.56 6.28
N CYS A 186 3.98 1.91 5.21
CA CYS A 186 2.56 1.78 4.90
C CYS A 186 2.29 0.38 4.31
N THR A 187 1.10 0.12 3.81
CA THR A 187 0.71 -1.21 3.29
C THR A 187 1.60 -1.65 2.12
N GLY A 188 1.76 -0.82 1.10
CA GLY A 188 2.49 -1.19 -0.14
C GLY A 188 3.66 -0.27 -0.49
N GLY A 189 3.98 0.76 0.32
CA GLY A 189 5.10 1.68 0.12
C GLY A 189 4.72 3.04 -0.47
N ILE A 190 3.67 3.15 -1.26
CA ILE A 190 3.35 4.35 -2.07
C ILE A 190 3.20 5.66 -1.25
N ARG A 191 2.59 5.61 -0.05
CA ARG A 191 2.43 6.80 0.81
C ARG A 191 3.77 7.27 1.33
N CYS A 192 4.65 6.33 1.67
CA CYS A 192 5.99 6.63 2.17
C CYS A 192 6.85 7.32 1.14
N GLU A 193 6.71 7.01 -0.16
CA GLU A 193 7.47 7.69 -1.22
C GLU A 193 7.26 9.21 -1.16
N LYS A 194 6.01 9.67 -1.05
CA LYS A 194 5.73 11.12 -0.94
C LYS A 194 6.07 11.70 0.42
N PHE A 195 5.77 10.95 1.49
CA PHE A 195 5.87 11.48 2.84
C PHE A 195 7.32 11.59 3.31
N SER A 196 8.22 10.67 2.91
CA SER A 196 9.65 10.75 3.20
C SER A 196 10.27 12.01 2.59
N VAL A 197 9.99 12.29 1.33
CA VAL A 197 10.47 13.51 0.65
C VAL A 197 9.92 14.77 1.31
N LEU A 198 8.62 14.77 1.70
CA LEU A 198 8.05 15.88 2.45
C LEU A 198 8.77 16.11 3.78
N MET A 199 9.07 15.05 4.53
CA MET A 199 9.79 15.16 5.80
C MET A 199 11.21 15.71 5.60
N GLU A 200 11.94 15.22 4.60
CA GLU A 200 13.28 15.74 4.26
C GLU A 200 13.23 17.23 3.91
N LYS A 201 12.24 17.67 3.10
CA LYS A 201 12.01 19.09 2.78
C LYS A 201 11.62 19.94 4.01
N LYS A 202 11.05 19.32 5.03
CA LYS A 202 10.77 19.96 6.32
C LYS A 202 11.97 19.93 7.29
N GLY A 203 13.12 19.40 6.86
CA GLY A 203 14.38 19.43 7.58
C GLY A 203 14.67 18.21 8.46
N PHE A 204 13.93 17.11 8.31
CA PHE A 204 14.31 15.83 8.90
C PHE A 204 15.53 15.26 8.18
N LYS A 205 16.55 14.82 8.93
CA LYS A 205 17.87 14.48 8.36
C LYS A 205 18.05 12.99 8.08
N ASP A 206 17.36 12.16 8.84
CA ASP A 206 17.58 10.71 8.83
C ASP A 206 16.26 9.94 8.68
N VAL A 207 15.71 9.96 7.46
CA VAL A 207 14.39 9.40 7.13
C VAL A 207 14.54 8.16 6.26
N TYR A 208 13.90 7.08 6.68
CA TYR A 208 13.87 5.79 5.97
C TYR A 208 12.45 5.29 5.79
N GLN A 209 12.24 4.55 4.73
CA GLN A 209 10.96 3.87 4.47
C GLN A 209 11.17 2.36 4.24
N LEU A 210 10.19 1.57 4.66
CA LEU A 210 10.18 0.12 4.42
C LEU A 210 9.96 -0.17 2.93
N GLN A 211 10.95 -0.78 2.28
CA GLN A 211 10.86 -1.14 0.87
C GLN A 211 9.69 -2.09 0.61
N GLY A 212 8.77 -1.65 -0.25
CA GLY A 212 7.58 -2.41 -0.62
C GLY A 212 6.51 -2.53 0.47
N GLY A 213 6.72 -1.89 1.65
CA GLY A 213 5.76 -1.82 2.74
C GLY A 213 5.51 -3.15 3.46
N ILE A 214 4.43 -3.20 4.25
CA ILE A 214 4.06 -4.36 5.07
C ILE A 214 3.91 -5.64 4.23
N LEU A 215 3.35 -5.54 3.01
CA LEU A 215 3.12 -6.71 2.17
C LEU A 215 4.43 -7.37 1.72
N ASN A 216 5.46 -6.57 1.42
CA ASN A 216 6.77 -7.10 1.09
C ASN A 216 7.48 -7.65 2.34
N TYR A 217 7.35 -6.96 3.48
CA TYR A 217 7.88 -7.43 4.76
C TYR A 217 7.32 -8.80 5.15
N LYS A 218 5.99 -8.97 5.04
CA LYS A 218 5.33 -10.27 5.26
C LYS A 218 5.96 -11.37 4.41
N LYS A 219 6.19 -11.09 3.14
CA LYS A 219 6.73 -12.07 2.18
C LYS A 219 8.15 -12.51 2.52
N GLU A 220 9.01 -11.60 2.97
CA GLU A 220 10.43 -11.85 3.18
C GLU A 220 10.79 -12.22 4.62
N GLU A 221 10.14 -11.58 5.61
CA GLU A 221 10.46 -11.71 7.04
C GLU A 221 9.31 -12.27 7.89
N GLY A 222 8.18 -12.62 7.26
CA GLY A 222 6.99 -13.06 7.97
C GLY A 222 6.35 -11.95 8.80
N GLY A 223 5.85 -12.27 9.99
CA GLY A 223 5.15 -11.33 10.87
C GLY A 223 5.99 -10.74 12.00
N ALA A 224 7.32 -10.92 12.01
CA ALA A 224 8.17 -10.49 13.11
C ALA A 224 7.96 -9.01 13.47
N HIS A 225 7.76 -8.70 14.75
CA HIS A 225 7.47 -7.37 15.29
C HIS A 225 6.17 -6.71 14.82
N TYR A 226 5.33 -7.41 14.07
CA TYR A 226 4.02 -6.92 13.64
C TYR A 226 2.93 -7.59 14.46
N VAL A 227 1.94 -6.82 14.92
CA VAL A 227 0.78 -7.33 15.66
C VAL A 227 -0.50 -7.07 14.87
N GLY A 228 -1.42 -8.02 14.93
CA GLY A 228 -2.69 -7.94 14.22
C GLY A 228 -2.57 -8.23 12.71
N LYS A 229 -3.66 -8.03 11.98
CA LYS A 229 -3.77 -8.27 10.55
C LYS A 229 -3.41 -7.03 9.74
N CYS A 230 -3.18 -7.17 8.44
CA CYS A 230 -2.96 -6.04 7.54
C CYS A 230 -4.25 -5.68 6.81
N PHE A 231 -4.63 -4.39 6.84
CA PHE A 231 -5.71 -3.89 6.00
C PHE A 231 -5.27 -3.86 4.53
N VAL A 232 -6.15 -4.33 3.64
CA VAL A 232 -5.98 -4.30 2.19
C VAL A 232 -7.16 -3.59 1.52
N PHE A 233 -6.90 -2.97 0.35
CA PHE A 233 -7.89 -2.14 -0.35
C PHE A 233 -8.72 -2.93 -1.36
N ASP A 234 -9.15 -4.15 -0.98
CA ASP A 234 -10.05 -5.00 -1.74
C ASP A 234 -11.15 -5.56 -0.82
N ASP A 235 -12.05 -6.36 -1.35
CA ASP A 235 -13.25 -6.82 -0.62
C ASP A 235 -12.92 -7.81 0.52
N ARG A 236 -11.67 -8.29 0.63
CA ARG A 236 -11.20 -9.05 1.82
C ARG A 236 -11.04 -8.16 3.05
N LEU A 237 -10.79 -6.86 2.86
CA LEU A 237 -10.52 -5.82 3.86
C LEU A 237 -9.31 -6.09 4.73
N THR A 238 -9.10 -7.32 5.18
CA THR A 238 -7.97 -7.71 6.03
C THR A 238 -7.34 -9.01 5.57
N VAL A 239 -6.01 -9.09 5.71
CA VAL A 239 -5.26 -10.32 5.47
C VAL A 239 -4.36 -10.62 6.67
N PRO A 240 -4.22 -11.89 7.08
CA PRO A 240 -3.30 -12.26 8.15
C PRO A 240 -1.86 -11.98 7.72
N ILE A 241 -1.02 -11.56 8.66
CA ILE A 241 0.41 -11.43 8.45
C ILE A 241 1.09 -12.78 8.71
N GLU A 242 0.70 -13.50 9.75
CA GLU A 242 1.12 -14.88 10.03
C GLU A 242 0.01 -15.87 9.69
N GLU A 243 0.36 -17.07 9.22
CA GLU A 243 -0.63 -18.06 8.75
C GLU A 243 -1.67 -18.47 9.80
N ASN A 244 -1.32 -18.42 11.08
CA ASN A 244 -2.20 -18.82 12.18
C ASN A 244 -2.85 -17.65 12.93
N GLN A 245 -2.72 -16.43 12.43
CA GLN A 245 -3.21 -15.24 13.11
C GLN A 245 -4.72 -15.09 12.94
N GLN A 246 -5.49 -15.44 13.95
CA GLN A 246 -6.95 -15.37 13.93
C GLN A 246 -7.52 -14.19 14.75
N GLU A 247 -6.77 -13.67 15.72
CA GLU A 247 -7.29 -12.63 16.60
C GLU A 247 -7.28 -11.25 15.96
N SER A 248 -8.41 -10.54 16.12
CA SER A 248 -8.55 -9.14 15.74
C SER A 248 -8.10 -8.25 16.90
N LEU A 249 -7.21 -7.28 16.62
CA LEU A 249 -6.85 -6.24 17.59
C LEU A 249 -7.96 -5.20 17.75
N SER A 250 -8.70 -4.91 16.68
CA SER A 250 -9.81 -3.99 16.69
C SER A 250 -11.06 -4.62 17.32
N ARG A 251 -11.97 -3.76 17.76
CA ARG A 251 -13.25 -4.16 18.36
C ARG A 251 -14.42 -3.51 17.65
N CYS A 252 -15.53 -4.23 17.58
CA CYS A 252 -16.78 -3.69 17.09
C CYS A 252 -17.21 -2.48 17.94
N GLU A 253 -17.51 -1.36 17.34
CA GLU A 253 -17.92 -0.14 18.05
C GLU A 253 -19.27 -0.29 18.78
N ILE A 254 -20.09 -1.25 18.37
CA ILE A 254 -21.42 -1.50 18.97
C ILE A 254 -21.35 -2.55 20.07
N THR A 255 -20.72 -3.69 19.79
CA THR A 255 -20.75 -4.86 20.70
C THR A 255 -19.48 -5.03 21.52
N HIS A 256 -18.42 -4.29 21.20
CA HIS A 256 -17.08 -4.35 21.81
C HIS A 256 -16.39 -5.72 21.75
N VAL A 257 -16.92 -6.67 20.98
CA VAL A 257 -16.23 -7.94 20.70
C VAL A 257 -15.09 -7.72 19.70
N PRO A 258 -14.03 -8.56 19.72
CA PRO A 258 -12.98 -8.51 18.70
C PRO A 258 -13.57 -8.58 17.29
N CYS A 259 -13.22 -7.64 16.43
CA CYS A 259 -13.76 -7.54 15.09
C CYS A 259 -12.81 -6.74 14.18
N ASP A 260 -12.54 -7.24 12.98
CA ASP A 260 -11.75 -6.57 11.95
C ASP A 260 -12.56 -6.38 10.65
N GLN A 261 -13.87 -6.56 10.72
CA GLN A 261 -14.77 -6.33 9.61
C GLN A 261 -15.25 -4.87 9.59
N TYR A 262 -15.08 -4.21 8.45
CA TYR A 262 -15.62 -2.90 8.18
C TYR A 262 -16.82 -3.01 7.24
N LEU A 263 -17.85 -2.25 7.53
CA LEU A 263 -18.99 -2.11 6.64
C LEU A 263 -18.79 -0.83 5.82
N ASN A 264 -18.81 -0.97 4.51
CA ASN A 264 -18.88 0.18 3.63
C ASN A 264 -20.26 0.85 3.75
N CYS A 265 -20.28 2.18 3.70
CA CYS A 265 -21.52 2.93 3.62
C CYS A 265 -22.36 2.43 2.43
N ALA A 266 -23.64 2.15 2.66
CA ALA A 266 -24.55 1.74 1.59
C ALA A 266 -24.91 2.89 0.61
N ASN A 267 -24.56 4.13 0.96
CA ASN A 267 -24.76 5.27 0.10
C ASN A 267 -23.79 5.22 -1.09
N PRO A 268 -24.27 5.07 -2.35
CA PRO A 268 -23.41 4.98 -3.52
C PRO A 268 -22.63 6.26 -3.82
N ASP A 269 -23.04 7.39 -3.25
CA ASP A 269 -22.42 8.71 -3.44
C ASP A 269 -21.36 9.02 -2.36
N CYS A 270 -21.22 8.15 -1.37
CA CYS A 270 -20.24 8.29 -0.29
C CYS A 270 -18.81 7.98 -0.73
#